data_b1418a4bb2c37fbeb69d85f4648763d3
#
_entry.id   b1418a4bb2c37fbeb69d85f4648763d3
#
_cell.length_a   1.000
_cell.length_b   1.000
_cell.length_c   1.000
_cell.angle_alpha   90.00
_cell.angle_beta   90.00
_cell.angle_gamma   90.00
#
_symmetry.space_group_name_H-M   'P 1'
#
loop_
_entity.id
_entity.type
_entity.pdbx_description
1 polymer ?
#
loop_
_entity_poly.entity_id
_entity_poly.type
_entity_poly.pdbx_seq_one_letter_code
_entity_poly.pdbx_strand_id
1 'polypeptide(L)'
;MKSHELLREVFQTHNPKQIAVRMGLSVSMVYKWAEAPEQGSGAVNPLDRMAGLVDATGDVRIVEWLCTRVDGFFIKNPKVGRMKSYAVVPATNRVVEEFAEMLSVIAKAAVDNDISREDAARIRSRWEDLKSVTESFVRSCEEGNFQAIHSHHKGQA
;
A
#
# COMPACT_ATOMS: atom_id res chain seq x y z
N MET A 1 -6.32 -13.13 2.19
CA MET A 1 -7.04 -13.03 3.49
C MET A 1 -8.36 -12.29 3.24
N LYS A 2 -9.47 -12.83 3.66
CA LYS A 2 -10.80 -12.20 3.56
C LYS A 2 -11.03 -11.25 4.74
N SER A 3 -11.91 -10.27 4.59
CA SER A 3 -12.19 -9.25 5.62
C SER A 3 -12.62 -9.84 6.97
N HIS A 4 -13.49 -10.84 6.95
CA HIS A 4 -13.96 -11.51 8.16
C HIS A 4 -12.86 -12.34 8.84
N GLU A 5 -11.89 -12.88 8.09
CA GLU A 5 -10.73 -13.59 8.64
C GLU A 5 -9.82 -12.60 9.39
N LEU A 6 -9.54 -11.44 8.78
CA LEU A 6 -8.81 -10.37 9.44
C LEU A 6 -9.51 -9.93 10.74
N LEU A 7 -10.82 -9.71 10.72
CA LEU A 7 -11.56 -9.31 11.91
C LEU A 7 -11.54 -10.41 13.00
N ARG A 8 -11.53 -11.68 12.61
CA ARG A 8 -11.37 -12.79 13.55
C ARG A 8 -10.01 -12.77 14.24
N GLU A 9 -8.94 -12.49 13.50
CA GLU A 9 -7.59 -12.33 14.07
C GLU A 9 -7.51 -11.13 15.01
N VAL A 10 -8.07 -9.98 14.61
CA VAL A 10 -8.13 -8.78 15.46
C VAL A 10 -8.87 -9.06 16.76
N PHE A 11 -9.94 -9.85 16.73
CA PHE A 11 -10.73 -10.19 17.92
C PHE A 11 -10.04 -11.21 18.85
N GLN A 12 -8.96 -11.85 18.42
CA GLN A 12 -8.11 -12.65 19.31
C GLN A 12 -7.28 -11.78 20.27
N THR A 13 -6.91 -10.58 19.83
CA THR A 13 -6.07 -9.64 20.57
C THR A 13 -6.86 -8.47 21.18
N HIS A 14 -8.06 -8.21 20.69
CA HIS A 14 -8.90 -7.09 21.11
C HIS A 14 -10.30 -7.60 21.51
N ASN A 15 -10.78 -7.16 22.67
CA ASN A 15 -12.06 -7.62 23.21
C ASN A 15 -13.26 -7.06 22.41
N PRO A 16 -14.07 -7.89 21.73
CA PRO A 16 -15.20 -7.43 20.92
C PRO A 16 -16.27 -6.66 21.71
N LYS A 17 -16.43 -6.94 23.01
CA LYS A 17 -17.38 -6.21 23.87
C LYS A 17 -16.92 -4.76 24.07
N GLN A 18 -15.61 -4.53 24.24
CA GLN A 18 -15.06 -3.19 24.36
C GLN A 18 -15.14 -2.42 23.03
N ILE A 19 -14.91 -3.13 21.91
CA ILE A 19 -15.08 -2.55 20.57
C ILE A 19 -16.54 -2.10 20.39
N ALA A 20 -17.49 -2.94 20.71
CA ALA A 20 -18.91 -2.62 20.61
C ALA A 20 -19.28 -1.37 21.41
N VAL A 21 -18.83 -1.27 22.66
CA VAL A 21 -19.05 -0.09 23.52
C VAL A 21 -18.45 1.18 22.90
N ARG A 22 -17.19 1.13 22.42
CA ARG A 22 -16.52 2.28 21.82
C ARG A 22 -17.14 2.76 20.52
N MET A 23 -17.73 1.83 19.76
CA MET A 23 -18.40 2.12 18.50
C MET A 23 -19.90 2.44 18.65
N GLY A 24 -20.46 2.32 19.84
CA GLY A 24 -21.91 2.51 20.06
C GLY A 24 -22.77 1.42 19.41
N LEU A 25 -22.26 0.19 19.32
CA LEU A 25 -22.90 -0.92 18.61
C LEU A 25 -23.25 -2.07 19.57
N SER A 26 -24.14 -2.96 19.13
CA SER A 26 -24.40 -4.20 19.88
C SER A 26 -23.21 -5.17 19.76
N VAL A 27 -22.94 -5.89 20.83
CA VAL A 27 -21.89 -6.92 20.87
C VAL A 27 -22.13 -7.99 19.80
N SER A 28 -23.39 -8.38 19.60
CA SER A 28 -23.79 -9.34 18.56
C SER A 28 -23.42 -8.86 17.15
N MET A 29 -23.57 -7.56 16.86
CA MET A 29 -23.18 -6.97 15.57
C MET A 29 -21.68 -7.14 15.33
N VAL A 30 -20.86 -6.83 16.33
CA VAL A 30 -19.40 -6.94 16.22
C VAL A 30 -18.96 -8.39 15.97
N TYR A 31 -19.52 -9.35 16.67
CA TYR A 31 -19.22 -10.77 16.42
C TYR A 31 -19.60 -11.22 15.00
N LYS A 32 -20.75 -10.78 14.49
CA LYS A 32 -21.21 -11.09 13.14
C LYS A 32 -20.26 -10.62 12.04
N TRP A 33 -19.49 -9.59 12.28
CA TRP A 33 -18.49 -9.13 11.31
C TRP A 33 -17.34 -10.11 11.08
N ALA A 34 -17.07 -10.99 12.03
CA ALA A 34 -16.06 -12.04 11.93
C ALA A 34 -16.62 -13.38 11.40
N GLU A 35 -17.92 -13.45 11.11
CA GLU A 35 -18.56 -14.61 10.50
C GLU A 35 -18.39 -14.60 8.99
N ALA A 36 -18.24 -15.78 8.38
CA ALA A 36 -18.22 -15.88 6.92
C ALA A 36 -19.60 -15.48 6.34
N PRO A 37 -19.67 -14.77 5.21
CA PRO A 37 -20.94 -14.31 4.65
C PRO A 37 -21.98 -15.42 4.41
N GLU A 38 -21.51 -16.62 4.08
CA GLU A 38 -22.37 -17.78 3.82
C GLU A 38 -22.98 -18.38 5.11
N GLN A 39 -22.41 -18.08 6.27
CA GLN A 39 -22.82 -18.60 7.56
C GLN A 39 -23.48 -17.55 8.46
N GLY A 40 -23.35 -16.28 8.07
CA GLY A 40 -23.77 -15.16 8.88
C GLY A 40 -25.19 -14.66 8.59
N SER A 41 -25.65 -13.74 9.43
CA SER A 41 -26.98 -13.10 9.33
C SER A 41 -27.08 -12.02 8.23
N GLY A 42 -26.16 -11.98 7.25
CA GLY A 42 -26.15 -10.99 6.19
C GLY A 42 -25.65 -9.59 6.61
N ALA A 43 -25.14 -9.43 7.82
CA ALA A 43 -24.54 -8.16 8.25
C ALA A 43 -23.20 -7.96 7.58
N VAL A 44 -23.17 -7.11 6.55
CA VAL A 44 -21.92 -6.73 5.87
C VAL A 44 -21.02 -5.98 6.85
N ASN A 45 -19.80 -6.46 7.04
CA ASN A 45 -18.83 -5.84 7.94
C ASN A 45 -18.30 -4.48 7.37
N PRO A 46 -17.76 -3.58 8.23
CA PRO A 46 -17.34 -2.26 7.79
C PRO A 46 -16.20 -2.29 6.76
N LEU A 47 -15.35 -3.32 6.74
CA LEU A 47 -14.26 -3.45 5.76
C LEU A 47 -14.80 -3.76 4.37
N ASP A 48 -15.79 -4.65 4.27
CA ASP A 48 -16.43 -4.98 2.99
C ASP A 48 -17.25 -3.79 2.46
N ARG A 49 -17.88 -3.01 3.35
CA ARG A 49 -18.57 -1.77 2.95
C ARG A 49 -17.59 -0.74 2.40
N MET A 50 -16.42 -0.60 3.06
CA MET A 50 -15.38 0.30 2.58
C MET A 50 -14.81 -0.15 1.24
N ALA A 51 -14.50 -1.44 1.09
CA ALA A 51 -14.04 -2.00 -0.17
C ALA A 51 -15.08 -1.78 -1.28
N GLY A 52 -16.36 -2.08 -1.03
CA GLY A 52 -17.43 -1.84 -1.98
C GLY A 52 -17.60 -0.36 -2.36
N LEU A 53 -17.34 0.58 -1.44
CA LEU A 53 -17.37 2.00 -1.75
C LEU A 53 -16.21 2.40 -2.67
N VAL A 54 -15.00 1.88 -2.41
CA VAL A 54 -13.83 2.10 -3.27
C VAL A 54 -14.07 1.52 -4.66
N ASP A 55 -14.60 0.30 -4.74
CA ASP A 55 -14.89 -0.36 -6.02
C ASP A 55 -15.96 0.39 -6.83
N ALA A 56 -17.00 0.87 -6.16
CA ALA A 56 -18.11 1.60 -6.80
C ALA A 56 -17.71 3.00 -7.31
N THR A 57 -16.76 3.65 -6.63
CA THR A 57 -16.35 5.04 -6.96
C THR A 57 -15.05 5.09 -7.76
N GLY A 58 -14.18 4.10 -7.63
CA GLY A 58 -12.79 4.12 -8.13
C GLY A 58 -11.91 5.17 -7.44
N ASP A 59 -12.39 5.79 -6.34
CA ASP A 59 -11.73 6.92 -5.70
C ASP A 59 -10.78 6.47 -4.59
N VAL A 60 -9.48 6.52 -4.88
CA VAL A 60 -8.42 6.12 -3.94
C VAL A 60 -8.31 7.05 -2.73
N ARG A 61 -8.86 8.29 -2.77
CA ARG A 61 -8.83 9.22 -1.64
C ARG A 61 -9.50 8.67 -0.39
N ILE A 62 -10.42 7.72 -0.54
CA ILE A 62 -11.04 7.00 0.58
C ILE A 62 -9.98 6.21 1.35
N VAL A 63 -9.09 5.50 0.64
CA VAL A 63 -8.00 4.72 1.24
C VAL A 63 -6.93 5.66 1.83
N GLU A 64 -6.57 6.72 1.12
CA GLU A 64 -5.65 7.74 1.58
C GLU A 64 -6.13 8.38 2.89
N TRP A 65 -7.42 8.72 2.97
CA TRP A 65 -8.02 9.24 4.20
C TRP A 65 -7.91 8.26 5.37
N LEU A 66 -8.16 6.96 5.15
CA LEU A 66 -7.97 5.94 6.19
C LEU A 66 -6.52 5.86 6.66
N CYS A 67 -5.57 5.89 5.72
CA CYS A 67 -4.14 5.87 6.05
C CYS A 67 -3.75 7.06 6.94
N THR A 68 -4.26 8.27 6.67
CA THR A 68 -3.97 9.44 7.50
C THR A 68 -4.49 9.32 8.95
N ARG A 69 -5.53 8.50 9.19
CA ARG A 69 -6.07 8.24 10.54
C ARG A 69 -5.13 7.43 11.43
N VAL A 70 -4.18 6.74 10.83
CA VAL A 70 -3.19 5.89 11.52
C VAL A 70 -1.76 6.39 11.26
N ASP A 71 -1.62 7.66 10.88
CA ASP A 71 -0.34 8.30 10.55
C ASP A 71 0.45 7.55 9.47
N GLY A 72 -0.29 6.99 8.51
CA GLY A 72 0.23 6.22 7.39
C GLY A 72 -0.03 6.89 6.04
N PHE A 73 0.47 6.29 4.99
CA PHE A 73 0.22 6.73 3.62
C PHE A 73 -0.07 5.53 2.71
N PHE A 74 -0.85 5.78 1.64
CA PHE A 74 -1.15 4.79 0.63
C PHE A 74 -0.10 4.81 -0.48
N ILE A 75 0.35 3.62 -0.90
CA ILE A 75 1.17 3.44 -2.10
C ILE A 75 0.36 2.64 -3.10
N LYS A 76 0.15 3.22 -4.28
CA LYS A 76 -0.50 2.49 -5.36
C LYS A 76 0.44 1.40 -5.87
N ASN A 77 -0.04 0.16 -5.91
CA ASN A 77 0.75 -0.91 -6.49
C ASN A 77 1.16 -0.56 -7.92
N PRO A 78 2.45 -0.69 -8.28
CA PRO A 78 2.86 -0.49 -9.65
C PRO A 78 2.08 -1.43 -10.55
N LYS A 79 1.65 -0.96 -11.72
CA LYS A 79 1.09 -1.83 -12.75
C LYS A 79 2.22 -2.77 -13.19
N VAL A 80 2.30 -3.93 -12.60
CA VAL A 80 3.27 -4.96 -12.98
C VAL A 80 2.91 -5.39 -14.40
N GLY A 81 3.52 -4.74 -15.40
CA GLY A 81 3.72 -5.39 -16.67
C GLY A 81 4.52 -6.66 -16.35
N ARG A 82 4.07 -7.82 -16.81
CA ARG A 82 4.76 -9.11 -16.63
C ARG A 82 6.18 -9.03 -17.23
N MET A 83 7.09 -8.36 -16.53
CA MET A 83 8.51 -8.41 -16.88
C MET A 83 9.07 -9.72 -16.35
N LYS A 84 9.31 -10.65 -17.25
CA LYS A 84 9.73 -12.04 -16.99
C LYS A 84 11.13 -12.20 -16.41
N SER A 85 11.92 -11.15 -16.26
CA SER A 85 13.16 -11.16 -15.47
C SER A 85 13.56 -9.71 -15.13
N TYR A 86 13.67 -9.41 -13.86
CA TYR A 86 14.28 -8.17 -13.39
C TYR A 86 15.78 -8.39 -13.20
N ALA A 87 16.60 -7.69 -13.95
CA ALA A 87 18.01 -7.58 -13.61
C ALA A 87 18.13 -6.62 -12.43
N VAL A 88 18.77 -7.05 -11.34
CA VAL A 88 18.91 -6.27 -10.08
C VAL A 88 19.53 -4.89 -10.34
N VAL A 89 20.60 -4.83 -11.15
CA VAL A 89 21.34 -3.58 -11.42
C VAL A 89 20.48 -2.52 -12.12
N PRO A 90 19.77 -2.79 -13.22
CA PRO A 90 18.85 -1.82 -13.82
C PRO A 90 17.71 -1.38 -12.87
N ALA A 91 17.18 -2.30 -12.07
CA ALA A 91 16.13 -1.95 -11.12
C ALA A 91 16.64 -1.02 -10.00
N THR A 92 17.85 -1.27 -9.49
CA THR A 92 18.50 -0.39 -8.52
C THR A 92 18.82 0.97 -9.11
N ASN A 93 19.34 1.02 -10.36
CA ASN A 93 19.64 2.26 -11.04
C ASN A 93 18.39 3.12 -11.21
N ARG A 94 17.24 2.51 -11.50
CA ARG A 94 15.97 3.23 -11.61
C ARG A 94 15.55 3.87 -10.29
N VAL A 95 15.74 3.21 -9.16
CA VAL A 95 15.48 3.81 -7.84
C VAL A 95 16.39 5.02 -7.61
N VAL A 96 17.68 4.93 -7.99
CA VAL A 96 18.63 6.04 -7.88
C VAL A 96 18.24 7.21 -8.80
N GLU A 97 17.80 6.93 -10.02
CA GLU A 97 17.34 7.94 -10.98
C GLU A 97 16.13 8.71 -10.44
N GLU A 98 15.08 8.03 -9.98
CA GLU A 98 13.88 8.67 -9.41
C GLU A 98 14.21 9.48 -8.16
N PHE A 99 15.13 8.99 -7.32
CA PHE A 99 15.60 9.74 -6.16
C PHE A 99 16.36 11.00 -6.56
N ALA A 100 17.24 10.92 -7.56
CA ALA A 100 17.99 12.06 -8.08
C ALA A 100 17.06 13.11 -8.73
N GLU A 101 16.02 12.67 -9.45
CA GLU A 101 15.01 13.57 -10.00
C GLU A 101 14.24 14.31 -8.90
N MET A 102 13.85 13.61 -7.82
CA MET A 102 13.20 14.23 -6.67
C MET A 102 14.11 15.29 -6.03
N LEU A 103 15.38 14.98 -5.81
CA LEU A 103 16.36 15.94 -5.26
C LEU A 103 16.54 17.14 -6.18
N SER A 104 16.56 16.95 -7.51
CA SER A 104 16.65 18.04 -8.49
C SER A 104 15.46 18.99 -8.39
N VAL A 105 14.24 18.45 -8.22
CA VAL A 105 13.03 19.27 -8.05
C VAL A 105 13.08 20.06 -6.74
N ILE A 106 13.49 19.40 -5.63
CA ILE A 106 13.67 20.06 -4.33
C ILE A 106 14.71 21.18 -4.41
N ALA A 107 15.87 20.92 -5.02
CA ALA A 107 16.93 21.92 -5.16
C ALA A 107 16.48 23.13 -5.97
N LYS A 108 15.71 22.94 -7.04
CA LYS A 108 15.15 24.04 -7.83
C LYS A 108 14.10 24.86 -7.06
N ALA A 109 13.26 24.18 -6.28
CA ALA A 109 12.25 24.85 -5.46
C ALA A 109 12.86 25.63 -4.29
N ALA A 110 14.03 25.22 -3.80
CA ALA A 110 14.68 25.85 -2.65
C ALA A 110 15.64 27.02 -3.02
N VAL A 111 15.72 27.42 -4.30
CA VAL A 111 16.67 28.46 -4.74
C VAL A 111 16.43 29.80 -4.05
N ASP A 112 15.19 30.16 -3.83
CA ASP A 112 14.76 31.41 -3.18
C ASP A 112 14.38 31.25 -1.69
N ASN A 113 14.64 30.06 -1.12
CA ASN A 113 14.35 29.72 0.26
C ASN A 113 12.82 29.74 0.61
N ASP A 114 11.97 29.69 -0.42
CA ASP A 114 10.51 29.63 -0.30
C ASP A 114 9.98 28.45 -1.13
N ILE A 115 9.09 27.65 -0.53
CA ILE A 115 8.45 26.51 -1.22
C ILE A 115 7.00 26.89 -1.51
N SER A 116 6.75 27.22 -2.76
CA SER A 116 5.39 27.53 -3.22
C SER A 116 4.49 26.28 -3.17
N ARG A 117 3.16 26.50 -3.26
CA ARG A 117 2.20 25.38 -3.36
C ARG A 117 2.44 24.52 -4.60
N GLU A 118 2.88 25.13 -5.68
CA GLU A 118 3.19 24.44 -6.93
C GLU A 118 4.45 23.59 -6.78
N ASP A 119 5.47 24.11 -6.10
CA ASP A 119 6.68 23.34 -5.78
C ASP A 119 6.34 22.15 -4.89
N ALA A 120 5.56 22.36 -3.86
CA ALA A 120 5.09 21.28 -2.97
C ALA A 120 4.35 20.20 -3.74
N ALA A 121 3.50 20.56 -4.71
CA ALA A 121 2.79 19.60 -5.56
C ALA A 121 3.76 18.82 -6.48
N ARG A 122 4.76 19.49 -7.06
CA ARG A 122 5.80 18.84 -7.88
C ARG A 122 6.65 17.87 -7.05
N ILE A 123 7.07 18.28 -5.86
CA ILE A 123 7.83 17.43 -4.93
C ILE A 123 6.98 16.20 -4.54
N ARG A 124 5.70 16.40 -4.24
CA ARG A 124 4.76 15.30 -3.95
C ARG A 124 4.67 14.31 -5.11
N SER A 125 4.55 14.79 -6.35
CA SER A 125 4.49 13.92 -7.53
C SER A 125 5.75 13.06 -7.66
N ARG A 126 6.95 13.63 -7.50
CA ARG A 126 8.21 12.88 -7.54
C ARG A 126 8.34 11.86 -6.41
N TRP A 127 7.82 12.20 -5.24
CA TRP A 127 7.72 11.26 -4.12
C TRP A 127 6.82 10.05 -4.45
N GLU A 128 5.68 10.28 -5.13
CA GLU A 128 4.80 9.19 -5.57
C GLU A 128 5.51 8.26 -6.58
N ASP A 129 6.26 8.82 -7.53
CA ASP A 129 7.04 8.07 -8.50
C ASP A 129 8.11 7.21 -7.81
N LEU A 130 8.90 7.81 -6.91
CA LEU A 130 9.93 7.10 -6.13
C LEU A 130 9.34 5.97 -5.29
N LYS A 131 8.23 6.20 -4.59
CA LYS A 131 7.53 5.15 -3.82
C LYS A 131 7.15 3.97 -4.72
N SER A 132 6.55 4.26 -5.88
CA SER A 132 6.09 3.23 -6.81
C SER A 132 7.25 2.36 -7.33
N VAL A 133 8.37 2.97 -7.68
CA VAL A 133 9.56 2.23 -8.16
C VAL A 133 10.20 1.42 -7.04
N THR A 134 10.32 2.00 -5.84
CA THR A 134 10.89 1.31 -4.68
C THR A 134 10.02 0.12 -4.26
N GLU A 135 8.70 0.30 -4.21
CA GLU A 135 7.76 -0.79 -3.91
C GLU A 135 7.84 -1.91 -4.94
N SER A 136 7.95 -1.55 -6.23
CA SER A 136 8.15 -2.54 -7.31
C SER A 136 9.42 -3.36 -7.12
N PHE A 137 10.50 -2.71 -6.68
CA PHE A 137 11.77 -3.39 -6.38
C PHE A 137 11.64 -4.34 -5.19
N VAL A 138 11.05 -3.87 -4.07
CA VAL A 138 10.84 -4.69 -2.86
C VAL A 138 10.00 -5.92 -3.17
N ARG A 139 8.88 -5.76 -3.87
CA ARG A 139 8.02 -6.88 -4.28
C ARG A 139 8.74 -7.88 -5.16
N SER A 140 9.59 -7.41 -6.08
CA SER A 140 10.39 -8.30 -6.92
C SER A 140 11.42 -9.09 -6.11
N CYS A 141 11.96 -8.51 -5.01
CA CYS A 141 12.80 -9.24 -4.06
C CYS A 141 12.00 -10.32 -3.31
N GLU A 142 10.83 -9.97 -2.78
CA GLU A 142 9.96 -10.87 -2.02
C GLU A 142 9.45 -12.05 -2.88
N GLU A 143 9.14 -11.80 -4.14
CA GLU A 143 8.69 -12.80 -5.11
C GLU A 143 9.84 -13.65 -5.69
N GLY A 144 11.11 -13.36 -5.34
CA GLY A 144 12.28 -14.09 -5.81
C GLY A 144 12.58 -13.88 -7.31
N ASN A 145 12.08 -12.81 -7.93
CA ASN A 145 12.21 -12.54 -9.36
C ASN A 145 13.63 -12.20 -9.82
N PHE A 146 14.58 -12.04 -8.88
CA PHE A 146 16.01 -11.76 -9.15
C PHE A 146 16.89 -13.03 -9.21
N GLN A 147 16.37 -14.23 -9.05
CA GLN A 147 17.17 -15.46 -8.99
C GLN A 147 17.85 -15.85 -10.32
N ALA A 148 17.46 -15.25 -11.44
CA ALA A 148 18.00 -15.59 -12.75
C ALA A 148 19.49 -15.17 -12.96
N ILE A 149 20.09 -14.40 -12.06
CA ILE A 149 21.47 -13.92 -12.21
C ILE A 149 22.51 -14.93 -11.67
N HIS A 150 22.12 -15.84 -10.77
CA HIS A 150 23.05 -16.81 -10.20
C HIS A 150 23.40 -18.01 -11.10
N SER A 151 22.70 -18.21 -12.20
CA SER A 151 22.93 -19.37 -13.09
C SER A 151 24.02 -19.16 -14.14
N HIS A 152 24.52 -17.93 -14.36
CA HIS A 152 25.53 -17.65 -15.37
C HIS A 152 26.99 -17.62 -14.88
N HIS A 153 27.25 -17.74 -13.58
CA HIS A 153 28.63 -17.68 -13.05
C HIS A 153 29.22 -19.02 -12.61
N LYS A 154 28.55 -20.17 -12.86
CA LYS A 154 29.08 -21.52 -12.53
C LYS A 154 29.58 -22.34 -13.71
N GLY A 155 29.86 -21.73 -14.83
CA GLY A 155 30.21 -22.42 -16.05
C GLY A 155 31.49 -21.98 -16.75
N GLN A 156 32.48 -21.44 -16.04
CA GLN A 156 33.86 -21.28 -16.57
C GLN A 156 34.86 -21.36 -15.41
N ALA A 157 35.27 -22.58 -15.14
CA ALA A 157 36.54 -22.92 -14.48
C ALA A 157 37.01 -24.26 -15.12
#